data_02163babb455306c7c860bcfd9bd690d
#
_entry.id   02163babb455306c7c860bcfd9bd690d
#
_cell.length_a   1.000
_cell.length_b   1.000
_cell.length_c   1.000
_cell.angle_alpha   90.00
_cell.angle_beta   90.00
_cell.angle_gamma   90.00
#
_symmetry.space_group_name_H-M   'P 1'
#
loop_
_entity.id
_entity.type
_entity.pdbx_description
1 polymer ?
#
loop_
_entity_poly.entity_id
_entity_poly.type
_entity_poly.pdbx_seq_one_letter_code
_entity_poly.pdbx_strand_id
1 'polypeptide(L)'
;MTQTLSSERATALNGAASAAIEAITGNQWPTLLAEALRQIEATWQESAEVCADVAWQARVAGSSTLVALSPEDVTDASPDPVMWRTYRHLYLTGLRYDFRCRDIESLMNKVPVSVLNEDPYSEALYGFSRLGQSRSDGLAVLHRVLVAAPGHPKTLHVLLHGVWLGSFLPGRAPLLLMLVGLLPKGGLDDPIALFRMASARRALGHYPEALTAIDHALELLPPGELAVHADLVRERALITTAHDLSLLITRRPDSSS
;
A
#
# COMPACT_ATOMS: atom_id res chain seq x y z
N MET A 1 -1.11 -16.21 -12.62
CA MET A 1 -2.35 -17.00 -12.55
C MET A 1 -3.02 -16.66 -11.20
N THR A 2 -4.04 -15.85 -11.23
CA THR A 2 -4.88 -15.54 -10.05
C THR A 2 -5.73 -16.78 -9.78
N GLN A 3 -5.42 -17.50 -8.69
CA GLN A 3 -6.30 -18.57 -8.21
C GLN A 3 -7.60 -17.91 -7.77
N THR A 4 -8.68 -18.22 -8.46
CA THR A 4 -10.03 -17.90 -8.00
C THR A 4 -10.24 -18.68 -6.70
N LEU A 5 -10.41 -17.97 -5.57
CA LEU A 5 -10.75 -18.58 -4.29
C LEU A 5 -12.02 -19.43 -4.48
N SER A 6 -12.08 -20.60 -3.84
CA SER A 6 -13.34 -21.34 -3.81
C SER A 6 -14.39 -20.49 -3.11
N SER A 7 -15.66 -20.58 -3.54
CA SER A 7 -16.77 -19.82 -2.95
C SER A 7 -16.86 -19.97 -1.42
N GLU A 8 -16.58 -21.16 -0.92
CA GLU A 8 -16.57 -21.46 0.52
C GLU A 8 -15.44 -20.71 1.25
N ARG A 9 -14.23 -20.66 0.66
CA ARG A 9 -13.09 -19.96 1.26
C ARG A 9 -13.29 -18.44 1.28
N ALA A 10 -13.83 -17.88 0.21
CA ALA A 10 -14.20 -16.46 0.16
C ALA A 10 -15.28 -16.12 1.22
N THR A 11 -16.27 -17.00 1.42
CA THR A 11 -17.30 -16.86 2.45
C THR A 11 -16.68 -16.89 3.86
N ALA A 12 -15.73 -17.77 4.12
CA ALA A 12 -15.06 -17.88 5.42
C ALA A 12 -14.22 -16.62 5.73
N LEU A 13 -13.48 -16.10 4.74
CA LEU A 13 -12.70 -14.86 4.88
C LEU A 13 -13.60 -13.64 5.15
N ASN A 14 -14.69 -13.52 4.40
CA ASN A 14 -15.68 -12.45 4.61
C ASN A 14 -16.36 -12.56 5.98
N GLY A 15 -16.64 -13.78 6.43
CA GLY A 15 -17.20 -14.04 7.76
C GLY A 15 -16.22 -13.62 8.87
N ALA A 16 -14.94 -13.93 8.74
CA ALA A 16 -13.90 -13.51 9.67
C ALA A 16 -13.76 -11.98 9.74
N ALA A 17 -13.76 -11.32 8.57
CA ALA A 17 -13.72 -9.86 8.49
C ALA A 17 -14.95 -9.23 9.15
N SER A 18 -16.15 -9.69 8.84
CA SER A 18 -17.42 -9.17 9.39
C SER A 18 -17.48 -9.32 10.91
N ALA A 19 -17.12 -10.49 11.44
CA ALA A 19 -17.09 -10.71 12.89
C ALA A 19 -16.11 -9.80 13.61
N ALA A 20 -14.93 -9.55 13.03
CA ALA A 20 -13.97 -8.61 13.57
C ALA A 20 -14.47 -7.16 13.53
N ILE A 21 -15.12 -6.76 12.44
CA ILE A 21 -15.70 -5.41 12.27
C ILE A 21 -16.81 -5.17 13.29
N GLU A 22 -17.69 -6.13 13.51
CA GLU A 22 -18.76 -6.05 14.52
C GLU A 22 -18.20 -5.93 15.94
N ALA A 23 -17.03 -6.53 16.19
CA ALA A 23 -16.36 -6.51 17.48
C ALA A 23 -15.41 -5.30 17.68
N ILE A 24 -15.30 -4.37 16.74
CA ILE A 24 -14.32 -3.26 16.77
C ILE A 24 -14.45 -2.37 18.00
N THR A 25 -15.63 -2.24 18.58
CA THR A 25 -15.85 -1.47 19.82
C THR A 25 -15.22 -2.10 21.07
N GLY A 26 -14.82 -3.40 20.99
CA GLY A 26 -14.13 -4.11 22.06
C GLY A 26 -12.65 -4.32 21.76
N ASN A 27 -11.83 -4.47 22.81
CA ASN A 27 -10.38 -4.64 22.64
C ASN A 27 -9.96 -6.03 22.13
N GLN A 28 -10.90 -6.96 21.96
CA GLN A 28 -10.61 -8.36 21.58
C GLN A 28 -10.70 -8.64 20.09
N TRP A 29 -11.13 -7.68 19.27
CA TRP A 29 -11.34 -7.90 17.85
C TRP A 29 -10.08 -8.37 17.08
N PRO A 30 -8.83 -7.95 17.41
CA PRO A 30 -7.66 -8.47 16.71
C PRO A 30 -7.43 -9.96 17.00
N THR A 31 -7.68 -10.39 18.24
CA THR A 31 -7.57 -11.80 18.63
C THR A 31 -8.65 -12.64 17.95
N LEU A 32 -9.89 -12.17 17.88
CA LEU A 32 -10.97 -12.84 17.17
C LEU A 32 -10.65 -13.03 15.69
N LEU A 33 -10.11 -11.98 15.04
CA LEU A 33 -9.68 -12.07 13.65
C LEU A 33 -8.54 -13.07 13.47
N ALA A 34 -7.51 -13.00 14.30
CA ALA A 34 -6.37 -13.91 14.23
C ALA A 34 -6.79 -15.38 14.42
N GLU A 35 -7.69 -15.64 15.36
CA GLU A 35 -8.26 -16.97 15.62
C GLU A 35 -9.04 -17.47 14.39
N ALA A 36 -9.89 -16.64 13.80
CA ALA A 36 -10.66 -17.01 12.62
C ALA A 36 -9.76 -17.31 11.41
N LEU A 37 -8.74 -16.46 11.17
CA LEU A 37 -7.78 -16.70 10.08
C LEU A 37 -6.90 -17.93 10.33
N ARG A 38 -6.58 -18.26 11.59
CA ARG A 38 -5.88 -19.49 11.97
C ARG A 38 -6.73 -20.72 11.66
N GLN A 39 -8.02 -20.71 12.01
CA GLN A 39 -8.92 -21.85 11.77
C GLN A 39 -9.05 -22.23 10.30
N ILE A 40 -8.93 -21.26 9.40
CA ILE A 40 -8.96 -21.49 7.95
C ILE A 40 -7.55 -21.62 7.34
N GLU A 41 -6.49 -21.64 8.15
CA GLU A 41 -5.10 -21.69 7.69
C GLU A 41 -4.81 -20.63 6.60
N ALA A 42 -5.18 -19.38 6.88
CA ALA A 42 -5.08 -18.28 5.91
C ALA A 42 -3.65 -18.11 5.40
N THR A 43 -3.50 -17.92 4.09
CA THR A 43 -2.23 -17.55 3.46
C THR A 43 -1.82 -16.12 3.86
N TRP A 44 -0.58 -15.72 3.54
CA TRP A 44 -0.17 -14.34 3.79
C TRP A 44 -0.98 -13.33 2.97
N GLN A 45 -1.35 -13.69 1.73
CA GLN A 45 -2.18 -12.85 0.86
C GLN A 45 -3.55 -12.59 1.47
N GLU A 46 -4.23 -13.66 1.87
CA GLU A 46 -5.55 -13.58 2.51
C GLU A 46 -5.49 -12.80 3.83
N SER A 47 -4.47 -13.06 4.65
CA SER A 47 -4.25 -12.29 5.88
C SER A 47 -4.02 -10.81 5.60
N ALA A 48 -3.18 -10.46 4.62
CA ALA A 48 -2.91 -9.07 4.26
C ALA A 48 -4.17 -8.34 3.77
N GLU A 49 -5.00 -9.01 2.96
CA GLU A 49 -6.22 -8.45 2.42
C GLU A 49 -7.24 -8.15 3.53
N VAL A 50 -7.55 -9.15 4.33
CA VAL A 50 -8.52 -9.01 5.43
C VAL A 50 -8.02 -8.03 6.50
N CYS A 51 -6.76 -8.13 6.91
CA CYS A 51 -6.19 -7.24 7.93
C CYS A 51 -6.15 -5.77 7.48
N ALA A 52 -5.88 -5.50 6.21
CA ALA A 52 -5.89 -4.12 5.70
C ALA A 52 -7.28 -3.50 5.76
N ASP A 53 -8.32 -4.25 5.38
CA ASP A 53 -9.70 -3.77 5.39
C ASP A 53 -10.22 -3.59 6.83
N VAL A 54 -10.00 -4.56 7.71
CA VAL A 54 -10.43 -4.47 9.10
C VAL A 54 -9.70 -3.34 9.84
N ALA A 55 -8.39 -3.17 9.62
CA ALA A 55 -7.64 -2.07 10.20
C ALA A 55 -8.13 -0.70 9.73
N TRP A 56 -8.57 -0.59 8.47
CA TRP A 56 -9.20 0.63 7.96
C TRP A 56 -10.54 0.91 8.65
N GLN A 57 -11.41 -0.10 8.77
CA GLN A 57 -12.69 0.03 9.46
C GLN A 57 -12.52 0.38 10.94
N ALA A 58 -11.55 -0.23 11.61
CA ALA A 58 -11.19 0.10 13.00
C ALA A 58 -10.78 1.57 13.14
N ARG A 59 -9.98 2.08 12.20
CA ARG A 59 -9.61 3.49 12.19
C ARG A 59 -10.81 4.42 11.98
N VAL A 60 -11.68 4.10 11.02
CA VAL A 60 -12.90 4.89 10.75
C VAL A 60 -13.84 4.90 11.95
N ALA A 61 -13.94 3.79 12.66
CA ALA A 61 -14.71 3.67 13.90
C ALA A 61 -14.05 4.36 15.12
N GLY A 62 -12.87 4.97 14.95
CA GLY A 62 -12.13 5.60 16.05
C GLY A 62 -11.43 4.60 16.98
N SER A 63 -11.41 3.31 16.62
CA SER A 63 -10.65 2.28 17.32
C SER A 63 -9.26 2.15 16.73
N SER A 64 -8.22 2.22 17.54
CA SER A 64 -6.84 2.05 17.08
C SER A 64 -6.41 0.59 17.25
N THR A 65 -5.89 -0.02 16.17
CA THR A 65 -5.20 -1.32 16.26
C THR A 65 -4.03 -1.29 17.25
N LEU A 66 -3.45 -0.09 17.47
CA LEU A 66 -2.31 0.10 18.37
C LEU A 66 -2.67 -0.02 19.85
N VAL A 67 -3.94 0.18 20.20
CA VAL A 67 -4.43 0.04 21.59
C VAL A 67 -4.66 -1.42 21.98
N ALA A 68 -4.96 -2.26 20.97
CA ALA A 68 -5.38 -3.64 21.18
C ALA A 68 -4.23 -4.67 21.05
N LEU A 69 -3.07 -4.25 20.52
CA LEU A 69 -1.90 -5.13 20.29
C LEU A 69 -0.66 -4.49 20.92
N SER A 70 0.15 -5.32 21.59
CA SER A 70 1.46 -4.89 22.08
C SER A 70 2.55 -5.10 21.00
N PRO A 71 3.67 -4.36 21.07
CA PRO A 71 4.82 -4.62 20.21
C PRO A 71 5.36 -6.05 20.34
N GLU A 72 5.26 -6.67 21.51
CA GLU A 72 5.69 -8.03 21.78
C GLU A 72 4.86 -9.05 20.98
N ASP A 73 3.55 -8.83 20.86
CA ASP A 73 2.64 -9.70 20.06
C ASP A 73 3.07 -9.77 18.57
N VAL A 74 3.79 -8.75 18.11
CA VAL A 74 4.16 -8.58 16.70
C VAL A 74 5.59 -9.05 16.42
N THR A 75 6.50 -8.94 17.39
CA THR A 75 7.94 -9.20 17.22
C THR A 75 8.38 -10.56 17.70
N ASP A 76 7.72 -11.11 18.71
CA ASP A 76 8.06 -12.42 19.24
C ASP A 76 7.48 -13.52 18.35
N ALA A 77 8.35 -14.43 17.89
CA ALA A 77 7.94 -15.54 17.07
C ALA A 77 6.98 -16.45 17.87
N SER A 78 5.71 -16.33 17.60
CA SER A 78 4.69 -17.21 18.14
C SER A 78 4.88 -18.63 17.59
N PRO A 79 4.60 -19.68 18.36
CA PRO A 79 4.52 -21.05 17.83
C PRO A 79 3.40 -21.20 16.78
N ASP A 80 2.46 -20.25 16.72
CA ASP A 80 1.42 -20.19 15.69
C ASP A 80 1.78 -19.11 14.64
N PRO A 81 2.31 -19.50 13.48
CA PRO A 81 2.77 -18.54 12.48
C PRO A 81 1.62 -17.76 11.82
N VAL A 82 0.39 -18.28 11.79
CA VAL A 82 -0.76 -17.57 11.21
C VAL A 82 -1.21 -16.45 12.14
N MET A 83 -1.34 -16.73 13.43
CA MET A 83 -1.69 -15.71 14.42
C MET A 83 -0.66 -14.59 14.47
N TRP A 84 0.63 -14.96 14.54
CA TRP A 84 1.71 -13.99 14.57
C TRP A 84 1.74 -13.09 13.33
N ARG A 85 1.57 -13.68 12.14
CA ARG A 85 1.46 -12.92 10.89
C ARG A 85 0.25 -11.99 10.90
N THR A 86 -0.91 -12.46 11.37
CA THR A 86 -2.13 -11.67 11.45
C THR A 86 -1.94 -10.45 12.34
N TYR A 87 -1.37 -10.62 13.53
CA TYR A 87 -1.06 -9.50 14.44
C TYR A 87 -0.08 -8.52 13.80
N ARG A 88 0.96 -9.02 13.13
CA ARG A 88 1.92 -8.18 12.42
C ARG A 88 1.25 -7.36 11.32
N HIS A 89 0.42 -8.00 10.49
CA HIS A 89 -0.31 -7.30 9.42
C HIS A 89 -1.22 -6.21 9.98
N LEU A 90 -2.00 -6.50 11.01
CA LEU A 90 -2.88 -5.53 11.65
C LEU A 90 -2.11 -4.35 12.23
N TYR A 91 -1.09 -4.63 13.04
CA TYR A 91 -0.34 -3.62 13.75
C TYR A 91 0.45 -2.70 12.81
N LEU A 92 1.19 -3.29 11.87
CA LEU A 92 1.94 -2.51 10.89
C LEU A 92 1.04 -1.69 9.98
N THR A 93 -0.13 -2.20 9.62
CA THR A 93 -1.13 -1.46 8.83
C THR A 93 -1.69 -0.29 9.63
N GLY A 94 -1.99 -0.48 10.91
CA GLY A 94 -2.40 0.60 11.81
C GLY A 94 -1.32 1.69 11.91
N LEU A 95 -0.07 1.29 12.14
CA LEU A 95 1.07 2.22 12.16
C LEU A 95 1.22 2.99 10.84
N ARG A 96 1.00 2.33 9.69
CA ARG A 96 1.01 2.98 8.38
C ARG A 96 -0.09 4.03 8.24
N TYR A 97 -1.30 3.74 8.68
CA TYR A 97 -2.40 4.70 8.64
C TYR A 97 -2.15 5.92 9.52
N ASP A 98 -1.43 5.75 10.63
CA ASP A 98 -1.01 6.84 11.52
C ASP A 98 0.32 7.49 11.10
N PHE A 99 0.90 7.06 9.97
CA PHE A 99 2.19 7.52 9.44
C PHE A 99 3.35 7.37 10.42
N ARG A 100 3.28 6.37 11.31
CA ARG A 100 4.30 6.07 12.33
C ARG A 100 5.47 5.27 11.76
N CYS A 101 6.16 5.84 10.78
CA CYS A 101 7.20 5.16 10.01
C CYS A 101 8.37 4.67 10.87
N ARG A 102 8.76 5.42 11.91
CA ARG A 102 9.87 5.00 12.81
C ARG A 102 9.52 3.75 13.60
N ASP A 103 8.26 3.62 14.02
CA ASP A 103 7.82 2.46 14.78
C ASP A 103 7.73 1.22 13.90
N ILE A 104 7.25 1.36 12.65
CA ILE A 104 7.31 0.28 11.65
C ILE A 104 8.75 -0.20 11.50
N GLU A 105 9.70 0.69 11.25
CA GLU A 105 11.11 0.31 11.07
C GLU A 105 11.68 -0.36 12.33
N SER A 106 11.39 0.18 13.51
CA SER A 106 11.86 -0.38 14.78
C SER A 106 11.37 -1.81 15.01
N LEU A 107 10.11 -2.08 14.68
CA LEU A 107 9.52 -3.42 14.77
C LEU A 107 10.12 -4.36 13.74
N MET A 108 10.17 -3.93 12.47
CA MET A 108 10.66 -4.75 11.37
C MET A 108 12.13 -5.15 11.51
N ASN A 109 12.95 -4.33 12.17
CA ASN A 109 14.34 -4.67 12.48
C ASN A 109 14.47 -5.82 13.52
N LYS A 110 13.40 -6.15 14.24
CA LYS A 110 13.36 -7.28 15.18
C LYS A 110 12.81 -8.56 14.55
N VAL A 111 12.11 -8.45 13.40
CA VAL A 111 11.56 -9.60 12.69
C VAL A 111 12.68 -10.32 11.93
N PRO A 112 12.79 -11.66 12.04
CA PRO A 112 13.81 -12.41 11.31
C PRO A 112 13.68 -12.23 9.79
N VAL A 113 14.81 -12.08 9.09
CA VAL A 113 14.86 -11.89 7.63
C VAL A 113 14.18 -13.03 6.87
N SER A 114 14.27 -14.26 7.36
CA SER A 114 13.59 -15.41 6.76
C SER A 114 12.08 -15.22 6.71
N VAL A 115 11.50 -14.66 7.77
CA VAL A 115 10.06 -14.37 7.85
C VAL A 115 9.66 -13.27 6.87
N LEU A 116 10.49 -12.23 6.73
CA LEU A 116 10.22 -11.13 5.78
C LEU A 116 10.25 -11.62 4.33
N ASN A 117 11.15 -12.52 3.99
CA ASN A 117 11.23 -13.10 2.64
C ASN A 117 9.97 -13.89 2.26
N GLU A 118 9.23 -14.39 3.25
CA GLU A 118 7.99 -15.15 3.06
C GLU A 118 6.73 -14.27 3.18
N ASP A 119 6.90 -13.00 3.52
CA ASP A 119 5.81 -12.07 3.77
C ASP A 119 6.01 -10.73 3.03
N PRO A 120 5.77 -10.69 1.72
CA PRO A 120 5.91 -9.50 0.90
C PRO A 120 5.08 -8.30 1.36
N TYR A 121 3.96 -8.51 2.04
CA TYR A 121 3.15 -7.41 2.57
C TYR A 121 3.85 -6.68 3.72
N SER A 122 4.39 -7.42 4.68
CA SER A 122 5.19 -6.83 5.76
C SER A 122 6.46 -6.16 5.22
N GLU A 123 7.12 -6.76 4.22
CA GLU A 123 8.28 -6.15 3.57
C GLU A 123 7.91 -4.85 2.83
N ALA A 124 6.73 -4.78 2.19
CA ALA A 124 6.23 -3.54 1.57
C ALA A 124 6.04 -2.42 2.61
N LEU A 125 5.45 -2.74 3.77
CA LEU A 125 5.27 -1.80 4.88
C LEU A 125 6.62 -1.29 5.42
N TYR A 126 7.63 -2.16 5.46
CA TYR A 126 8.99 -1.76 5.81
C TYR A 126 9.60 -0.80 4.78
N GLY A 127 9.52 -1.11 3.49
CA GLY A 127 9.97 -0.22 2.42
C GLY A 127 9.27 1.14 2.45
N PHE A 128 7.96 1.15 2.63
CA PHE A 128 7.16 2.36 2.84
C PHE A 128 7.70 3.19 4.03
N SER A 129 7.97 2.55 5.16
CA SER A 129 8.43 3.24 6.36
C SER A 129 9.77 3.95 6.18
N ARG A 130 10.68 3.36 5.40
CA ARG A 130 11.98 3.97 5.07
C ARG A 130 11.79 5.20 4.19
N LEU A 131 10.94 5.12 3.19
CA LEU A 131 10.63 6.25 2.31
C LEU A 131 9.91 7.38 3.05
N GLY A 132 9.00 7.06 3.96
CA GLY A 132 8.34 8.03 4.83
C GLY A 132 9.30 8.76 5.77
N GLN A 133 10.52 8.21 5.99
CA GLN A 133 11.63 8.84 6.71
C GLN A 133 12.67 9.48 5.77
N SER A 134 12.32 9.69 4.52
CA SER A 134 13.19 10.26 3.47
C SER A 134 14.44 9.40 3.16
N ARG A 135 14.36 8.08 3.36
CA ARG A 135 15.43 7.13 3.10
C ARG A 135 15.22 6.44 1.76
N SER A 136 16.05 6.79 0.77
CA SER A 136 15.93 6.31 -0.61
C SER A 136 16.15 4.79 -0.78
N ASP A 137 16.83 4.14 0.16
CA ASP A 137 17.04 2.69 0.18
C ASP A 137 15.71 1.89 0.33
N GLY A 138 14.64 2.52 0.81
CA GLY A 138 13.29 1.97 0.77
C GLY A 138 12.83 1.57 -0.64
N LEU A 139 13.29 2.27 -1.70
CA LEU A 139 12.96 1.91 -3.08
C LEU A 139 13.50 0.52 -3.48
N ALA A 140 14.69 0.15 -3.00
CA ALA A 140 15.25 -1.18 -3.24
C ALA A 140 14.43 -2.29 -2.56
N VAL A 141 13.88 -2.00 -1.36
CA VAL A 141 12.95 -2.91 -0.67
C VAL A 141 11.69 -3.08 -1.50
N LEU A 142 11.06 -1.99 -1.94
CA LEU A 142 9.85 -2.05 -2.75
C LEU A 142 10.06 -2.75 -4.10
N HIS A 143 11.24 -2.63 -4.69
CA HIS A 143 11.59 -3.38 -5.91
C HIS A 143 11.55 -4.90 -5.68
N ARG A 144 12.15 -5.40 -4.59
CA ARG A 144 12.09 -6.83 -4.25
C ARG A 144 10.66 -7.30 -4.04
N VAL A 145 9.85 -6.51 -3.33
CA VAL A 145 8.42 -6.80 -3.11
C VAL A 145 7.66 -6.89 -4.42
N LEU A 146 7.88 -5.94 -5.33
CA LEU A 146 7.21 -5.92 -6.64
C LEU A 146 7.56 -7.17 -7.47
N VAL A 147 8.79 -7.65 -7.39
CA VAL A 147 9.21 -8.89 -8.06
C VAL A 147 8.56 -10.12 -7.41
N ALA A 148 8.46 -10.14 -6.07
CA ALA A 148 7.91 -11.27 -5.32
C ALA A 148 6.38 -11.38 -5.40
N ALA A 149 5.67 -10.25 -5.42
CA ALA A 149 4.21 -10.19 -5.36
C ALA A 149 3.61 -9.12 -6.29
N PRO A 150 3.83 -9.20 -7.62
CA PRO A 150 3.50 -8.13 -8.56
C PRO A 150 1.99 -7.86 -8.71
N GLY A 151 1.13 -8.81 -8.35
CA GLY A 151 -0.32 -8.73 -8.55
C GLY A 151 -1.16 -8.71 -7.28
N HIS A 152 -0.55 -8.67 -6.09
CA HIS A 152 -1.33 -8.69 -4.85
C HIS A 152 -1.87 -7.28 -4.53
N PRO A 153 -3.21 -7.04 -4.47
CA PRO A 153 -3.80 -5.70 -4.43
C PRO A 153 -3.33 -4.86 -3.24
N LYS A 154 -3.37 -5.41 -2.03
CA LYS A 154 -3.01 -4.65 -0.82
C LYS A 154 -1.50 -4.37 -0.74
N THR A 155 -0.67 -5.32 -1.18
CA THR A 155 0.78 -5.10 -1.30
C THR A 155 1.08 -4.01 -2.33
N LEU A 156 0.43 -4.06 -3.49
CA LEU A 156 0.56 -3.04 -4.54
C LEU A 156 0.12 -1.66 -4.04
N HIS A 157 -0.96 -1.58 -3.26
CA HIS A 157 -1.42 -0.32 -2.67
C HIS A 157 -0.38 0.29 -1.70
N VAL A 158 0.27 -0.52 -0.86
CA VAL A 158 1.38 -0.06 0.01
C VAL A 158 2.57 0.38 -0.82
N LEU A 159 2.93 -0.41 -1.83
CA LEU A 159 4.04 -0.16 -2.75
C LEU A 159 3.86 1.17 -3.48
N LEU A 160 2.67 1.43 -4.05
CA LEU A 160 2.36 2.69 -4.73
C LEU A 160 2.44 3.90 -3.79
N HIS A 161 2.03 3.74 -2.53
CA HIS A 161 2.20 4.79 -1.53
C HIS A 161 3.68 5.07 -1.26
N GLY A 162 4.51 4.04 -1.13
CA GLY A 162 5.95 4.19 -0.99
C GLY A 162 6.61 4.82 -2.23
N VAL A 163 6.22 4.38 -3.44
CA VAL A 163 6.70 4.96 -4.70
C VAL A 163 6.34 6.44 -4.79
N TRP A 164 5.12 6.81 -4.42
CA TRP A 164 4.69 8.21 -4.35
C TRP A 164 5.57 9.01 -3.39
N LEU A 165 5.82 8.54 -2.17
CA LEU A 165 6.75 9.19 -1.24
C LEU A 165 8.16 9.29 -1.82
N GLY A 166 8.66 8.22 -2.43
CA GLY A 166 9.96 8.16 -3.09
C GLY A 166 10.10 9.17 -4.24
N SER A 167 9.01 9.57 -4.87
CA SER A 167 9.02 10.53 -5.98
C SER A 167 9.50 11.94 -5.59
N PHE A 168 9.50 12.26 -4.31
CA PHE A 168 9.98 13.55 -3.78
C PHE A 168 11.47 13.50 -3.33
N LEU A 169 12.14 12.35 -3.39
CA LEU A 169 13.51 12.21 -2.92
C LEU A 169 14.53 12.55 -4.02
N PRO A 170 15.66 13.18 -3.69
CA PRO A 170 16.73 13.42 -4.66
C PRO A 170 17.43 12.13 -5.07
N GLY A 171 17.98 12.07 -6.28
CA GLY A 171 18.77 10.93 -6.78
C GLY A 171 17.99 9.63 -7.07
N ARG A 172 16.67 9.67 -7.00
CA ARG A 172 15.76 8.52 -7.09
C ARG A 172 15.45 8.03 -8.50
N ALA A 173 15.66 8.89 -9.50
CA ALA A 173 15.08 8.71 -10.84
C ALA A 173 15.33 7.33 -11.48
N PRO A 174 16.52 6.72 -11.46
CA PRO A 174 16.73 5.42 -12.12
C PRO A 174 15.90 4.30 -11.49
N LEU A 175 15.87 4.22 -10.16
CA LEU A 175 15.16 3.16 -9.45
C LEU A 175 13.64 3.38 -9.48
N LEU A 176 13.21 4.63 -9.37
CA LEU A 176 11.80 5.00 -9.50
C LEU A 176 11.27 4.69 -10.90
N LEU A 177 12.06 4.98 -11.95
CA LEU A 177 11.72 4.67 -13.34
C LEU A 177 11.53 3.15 -13.54
N MET A 178 12.43 2.36 -12.97
CA MET A 178 12.34 0.89 -13.01
C MET A 178 11.07 0.39 -12.30
N LEU A 179 10.79 0.89 -11.10
CA LEU A 179 9.58 0.52 -10.35
C LEU A 179 8.30 0.88 -11.09
N VAL A 180 8.22 2.11 -11.62
CA VAL A 180 7.03 2.56 -12.38
C VAL A 180 6.87 1.76 -13.67
N GLY A 181 7.97 1.35 -14.31
CA GLY A 181 7.94 0.49 -15.49
C GLY A 181 7.43 -0.94 -15.24
N LEU A 182 7.57 -1.42 -14.00
CA LEU A 182 7.10 -2.74 -13.57
C LEU A 182 5.65 -2.73 -13.04
N LEU A 183 5.09 -1.54 -12.78
CA LEU A 183 3.70 -1.44 -12.33
C LEU A 183 2.72 -1.97 -13.38
N PRO A 184 1.61 -2.58 -12.96
CA PRO A 184 0.57 -3.02 -13.87
C PRO A 184 0.09 -1.87 -14.76
N LYS A 185 -0.08 -2.14 -16.05
CA LYS A 185 -0.61 -1.14 -17.00
C LYS A 185 -2.12 -0.94 -16.90
N GLY A 186 -2.81 -1.82 -16.20
CA GLY A 186 -4.27 -1.78 -15.97
C GLY A 186 -4.65 -2.68 -14.81
N GLY A 187 -5.95 -2.72 -14.47
CA GLY A 187 -6.48 -3.56 -13.39
C GLY A 187 -6.29 -2.99 -11.99
N LEU A 188 -6.03 -1.70 -11.88
CA LEU A 188 -6.14 -0.96 -10.62
C LEU A 188 -7.50 -0.25 -10.60
N ASP A 189 -8.40 -0.76 -9.77
CA ASP A 189 -9.75 -0.21 -9.59
C ASP A 189 -9.86 0.60 -8.28
N ASP A 190 -8.75 1.18 -7.84
CA ASP A 190 -8.67 2.02 -6.63
C ASP A 190 -8.25 3.44 -7.00
N PRO A 191 -9.11 4.47 -6.80
CA PRO A 191 -8.82 5.85 -7.16
C PRO A 191 -7.57 6.40 -6.49
N ILE A 192 -7.29 6.02 -5.23
CA ILE A 192 -6.13 6.51 -4.47
C ILE A 192 -4.84 5.85 -4.99
N ALA A 193 -4.88 4.58 -5.34
CA ALA A 193 -3.73 3.91 -5.96
C ALA A 193 -3.40 4.51 -7.33
N LEU A 194 -4.42 4.78 -8.15
CA LEU A 194 -4.28 5.45 -9.45
C LEU A 194 -3.74 6.88 -9.30
N PHE A 195 -4.21 7.66 -8.32
CA PHE A 195 -3.66 8.97 -7.99
C PHE A 195 -2.16 8.91 -7.70
N ARG A 196 -1.73 7.98 -6.84
CA ARG A 196 -0.31 7.82 -6.50
C ARG A 196 0.53 7.41 -7.70
N MET A 197 0.00 6.54 -8.54
CA MET A 197 0.65 6.13 -9.79
C MET A 197 0.77 7.30 -10.76
N ALA A 198 -0.28 8.09 -10.93
CA ALA A 198 -0.27 9.29 -11.77
C ALA A 198 0.77 10.30 -11.30
N SER A 199 0.82 10.57 -9.99
CA SER A 199 1.79 11.49 -9.40
C SER A 199 3.24 11.02 -9.57
N ALA A 200 3.51 9.71 -9.40
CA ALA A 200 4.83 9.12 -9.65
C ALA A 200 5.24 9.24 -11.14
N ARG A 201 4.31 8.98 -12.06
CA ARG A 201 4.54 9.12 -13.51
C ARG A 201 4.79 10.58 -13.89
N ARG A 202 4.03 11.54 -13.32
CA ARG A 202 4.29 12.98 -13.52
C ARG A 202 5.71 13.35 -13.08
N ALA A 203 6.15 12.87 -11.92
CA ALA A 203 7.50 13.14 -11.41
C ALA A 203 8.62 12.60 -12.33
N LEU A 204 8.32 11.63 -13.19
CA LEU A 204 9.22 11.07 -14.20
C LEU A 204 9.06 11.66 -15.61
N GLY A 205 8.11 12.58 -15.80
CA GLY A 205 7.82 13.17 -17.11
C GLY A 205 6.96 12.29 -18.03
N HIS A 206 6.36 11.22 -17.51
CA HIS A 206 5.45 10.33 -18.25
C HIS A 206 4.02 10.90 -18.24
N TYR A 207 3.85 12.09 -18.82
CA TYR A 207 2.62 12.87 -18.70
C TYR A 207 1.39 12.21 -19.36
N PRO A 208 1.46 11.61 -20.57
CA PRO A 208 0.29 10.96 -21.16
C PRO A 208 -0.25 9.82 -20.30
N GLU A 209 0.63 8.96 -19.78
CA GLU A 209 0.24 7.84 -18.93
C GLU A 209 -0.22 8.32 -17.54
N ALA A 210 0.30 9.45 -17.06
CA ALA A 210 -0.16 10.07 -15.82
C ALA A 210 -1.58 10.63 -15.99
N LEU A 211 -1.89 11.28 -17.12
CA LEU A 211 -3.24 11.76 -17.44
C LEU A 211 -4.24 10.62 -17.55
N THR A 212 -3.88 9.55 -18.25
CA THR A 212 -4.74 8.35 -18.35
C THR A 212 -5.08 7.78 -16.97
N ALA A 213 -4.11 7.68 -16.08
CA ALA A 213 -4.32 7.14 -14.74
C ALA A 213 -5.20 8.05 -13.86
N ILE A 214 -5.00 9.38 -13.93
CA ILE A 214 -5.79 10.31 -13.10
C ILE A 214 -7.22 10.45 -13.61
N ASP A 215 -7.45 10.41 -14.93
CA ASP A 215 -8.76 10.45 -15.52
C ASP A 215 -9.56 9.17 -15.15
N HIS A 216 -8.91 8.00 -15.18
CA HIS A 216 -9.53 6.77 -14.71
C HIS A 216 -9.84 6.79 -13.20
N ALA A 217 -8.97 7.40 -12.38
CA ALA A 217 -9.25 7.59 -10.95
C ALA A 217 -10.50 8.45 -10.70
N LEU A 218 -10.70 9.50 -11.52
CA LEU A 218 -11.88 10.37 -11.45
C LEU A 218 -13.17 9.63 -11.85
N GLU A 219 -13.09 8.74 -12.85
CA GLU A 219 -14.22 7.91 -13.29
C GLU A 219 -14.65 6.90 -12.23
N LEU A 220 -13.71 6.32 -11.49
CA LEU A 220 -13.96 5.32 -10.46
C LEU A 220 -14.42 5.92 -9.13
N LEU A 221 -14.26 7.23 -8.94
CA LEU A 221 -14.52 7.85 -7.64
C LEU A 221 -16.02 7.84 -7.31
N PRO A 222 -16.42 7.29 -6.14
CA PRO A 222 -17.82 7.32 -5.72
C PRO A 222 -18.33 8.74 -5.53
N PRO A 223 -19.62 8.99 -5.82
CA PRO A 223 -20.24 10.28 -5.53
C PRO A 223 -20.16 10.62 -4.03
N GLY A 224 -19.78 11.85 -3.72
CA GLY A 224 -19.70 12.34 -2.34
C GLY A 224 -18.29 12.35 -1.71
N GLU A 225 -17.31 11.73 -2.32
CA GLU A 225 -15.91 11.76 -1.88
C GLU A 225 -15.18 13.08 -2.24
N LEU A 226 -15.73 14.21 -1.72
CA LEU A 226 -15.32 15.55 -2.12
C LEU A 226 -13.84 15.86 -1.88
N ALA A 227 -13.27 15.37 -0.78
CA ALA A 227 -11.85 15.60 -0.46
C ALA A 227 -10.94 14.89 -1.47
N VAL A 228 -11.20 13.61 -1.75
CA VAL A 228 -10.44 12.82 -2.71
C VAL A 228 -10.62 13.41 -4.11
N HIS A 229 -11.83 13.80 -4.49
CA HIS A 229 -12.10 14.46 -5.77
C HIS A 229 -11.26 15.71 -5.95
N ALA A 230 -11.18 16.59 -4.93
CA ALA A 230 -10.37 17.80 -4.98
C ALA A 230 -8.88 17.51 -5.20
N ASP A 231 -8.34 16.46 -4.54
CA ASP A 231 -6.95 16.05 -4.71
C ASP A 231 -6.69 15.49 -6.13
N LEU A 232 -7.60 14.69 -6.68
CA LEU A 232 -7.51 14.17 -8.05
C LEU A 232 -7.52 15.30 -9.09
N VAL A 233 -8.46 16.24 -8.96
CA VAL A 233 -8.55 17.42 -9.87
C VAL A 233 -7.30 18.27 -9.80
N ARG A 234 -6.77 18.49 -8.59
CA ARG A 234 -5.52 19.23 -8.39
C ARG A 234 -4.34 18.53 -9.06
N GLU A 235 -4.19 17.22 -8.87
CA GLU A 235 -3.11 16.45 -9.48
C GLU A 235 -3.23 16.45 -11.00
N ARG A 236 -4.44 16.32 -11.55
CA ARG A 236 -4.69 16.41 -12.98
C ARG A 236 -4.22 17.76 -13.55
N ALA A 237 -4.53 18.86 -12.87
CA ALA A 237 -4.06 20.19 -13.26
C ALA A 237 -2.54 20.32 -13.24
N LEU A 238 -1.87 19.74 -12.23
CA LEU A 238 -0.41 19.70 -12.15
C LEU A 238 0.23 18.91 -13.30
N ILE A 239 -0.37 17.76 -13.66
CA ILE A 239 0.11 16.93 -14.77
C ILE A 239 -0.02 17.71 -16.09
N THR A 240 -1.19 18.31 -16.36
CA THR A 240 -1.45 19.09 -17.57
C THR A 240 -0.47 20.26 -17.69
N THR A 241 -0.30 21.04 -16.63
CA THR A 241 0.65 22.17 -16.61
C THR A 241 2.09 21.71 -16.89
N ALA A 242 2.54 20.64 -16.25
CA ALA A 242 3.88 20.11 -16.45
C ALA A 242 4.09 19.59 -17.89
N HIS A 243 3.08 18.96 -18.47
CA HIS A 243 3.08 18.48 -19.86
C HIS A 243 3.20 19.66 -20.84
N ASP A 244 2.35 20.68 -20.68
CA ASP A 244 2.36 21.86 -21.56
C ASP A 244 3.71 22.60 -21.51
N LEU A 245 4.27 22.77 -20.31
CA LEU A 245 5.61 23.35 -20.14
C LEU A 245 6.69 22.51 -20.83
N SER A 246 6.61 21.19 -20.74
CA SER A 246 7.57 20.29 -21.42
C SER A 246 7.52 20.45 -22.93
N LEU A 247 6.33 20.58 -23.53
CA LEU A 247 6.14 20.80 -24.96
C LEU A 247 6.67 22.17 -25.41
N LEU A 248 6.56 23.21 -24.58
CA LEU A 248 7.11 24.53 -24.88
C LEU A 248 8.64 24.53 -24.87
N ILE A 249 9.26 23.78 -23.96
CA ILE A 249 10.72 23.65 -23.88
C ILE A 249 11.28 22.90 -25.10
N THR A 250 10.62 21.83 -25.53
CA THR A 250 11.05 21.02 -26.68
C THR A 250 10.82 21.70 -28.02
N ARG A 251 9.91 22.69 -28.10
CA ARG A 251 9.63 23.47 -29.32
C ARG A 251 10.51 24.70 -29.52
N ARG A 252 11.41 25.05 -28.58
CA ARG A 252 12.37 26.13 -28.82
C ARG A 252 13.33 25.68 -29.93
N PRO A 253 13.30 26.31 -31.12
CA PRO A 253 14.31 26.04 -32.13
C PRO A 253 15.67 26.49 -31.57
N ASP A 254 16.70 25.67 -31.82
CA ASP A 254 18.07 26.06 -31.54
C ASP A 254 18.35 27.42 -32.17
N SER A 255 18.32 28.46 -31.38
CA SER A 255 18.73 29.81 -31.78
C SER A 255 20.24 29.91 -31.72
N SER A 256 20.92 29.07 -32.47
CA SER A 256 22.38 29.11 -32.69
C SER A 256 22.64 28.90 -34.17
N SER A 257 22.54 30.03 -34.90
CA SER A 257 23.17 30.25 -36.20
C SER A 257 23.98 31.53 -36.13
#